data_12780d735ca0098bed67ee9f3f6826ac
#
_entry.id   12780d735ca0098bed67ee9f3f6826ac
#
_cell.length_a   1.000
_cell.length_b   1.000
_cell.length_c   1.000
_cell.angle_alpha   90.00
_cell.angle_beta   90.00
_cell.angle_gamma   90.00
#
_symmetry.space_group_name_H-M   'P 1'
#
loop_
_entity.id
_entity.type
_entity.pdbx_description
1 polymer ?
#
loop_
_entity_poly.entity_id
_entity_poly.type
_entity_poly.pdbx_seq_one_letter_code
_entity_poly.pdbx_strand_id
1 'polypeptide(L)'
;MNAWMRRLSPVLSLFLVACQSVNGDFVHKAELSEFTPIPVQNRIMNAVKLRWEVRDDVAAYCAAATGMGKERAYNTPPLACAIWSVSAKECTIVTAKVTTHLALGHELRHCFEGHFHQ
;
A
#
# COMPACT_ATOMS: atom_id res chain seq x y z
N MET A 1 -37.70 54.38 17.28
CA MET A 1 -38.02 53.08 16.71
C MET A 1 -36.71 52.47 16.23
N ASN A 2 -36.14 51.55 16.99
CA ASN A 2 -34.80 51.02 16.73
C ASN A 2 -34.91 49.63 16.10
N ALA A 3 -34.62 49.58 14.80
CA ALA A 3 -34.50 48.31 14.07
C ALA A 3 -33.16 47.65 14.41
N TRP A 4 -33.20 46.60 15.21
CA TRP A 4 -32.05 45.73 15.47
C TRP A 4 -31.94 44.74 14.30
N MET A 5 -31.06 45.06 13.38
CA MET A 5 -30.63 44.13 12.36
C MET A 5 -29.65 43.13 13.00
N ARG A 6 -30.12 41.93 13.35
CA ARG A 6 -29.33 40.78 13.66
C ARG A 6 -28.61 40.34 12.37
N ARG A 7 -27.29 40.59 12.32
CA ARG A 7 -26.43 40.02 11.31
C ARG A 7 -26.20 38.54 11.65
N LEU A 8 -26.89 37.66 10.93
CA LEU A 8 -26.57 36.26 10.84
C LEU A 8 -25.31 36.13 9.99
N SER A 9 -24.18 35.89 10.63
CA SER A 9 -22.97 35.44 9.96
C SER A 9 -23.17 33.98 9.53
N PRO A 10 -23.10 33.65 8.23
CA PRO A 10 -23.02 32.26 7.83
C PRO A 10 -21.61 31.75 8.19
N VAL A 11 -21.53 30.85 9.16
CA VAL A 11 -20.34 30.05 9.40
C VAL A 11 -20.20 29.09 8.21
N LEU A 12 -19.39 29.53 7.24
CA LEU A 12 -19.01 28.70 6.09
C LEU A 12 -18.04 27.63 6.59
N SER A 13 -18.58 26.47 6.94
CA SER A 13 -17.78 25.29 7.26
C SER A 13 -17.09 24.82 5.98
N LEU A 14 -15.83 25.22 5.82
CA LEU A 14 -14.93 24.66 4.80
C LEU A 14 -14.66 23.18 5.17
N PHE A 15 -15.42 22.26 4.58
CA PHE A 15 -15.04 20.87 4.50
C PHE A 15 -13.84 20.79 3.56
N LEU A 16 -12.64 20.71 4.13
CA LEU A 16 -11.44 20.35 3.39
C LEU A 16 -11.58 18.87 3.02
N VAL A 17 -12.17 18.62 1.84
CA VAL A 17 -12.11 17.30 1.21
C VAL A 17 -10.67 17.13 0.74
N ALA A 18 -9.87 16.46 1.56
CA ALA A 18 -8.51 16.06 1.20
C ALA A 18 -8.50 14.86 0.26
N CYS A 19 -9.29 14.92 -0.82
CA CYS A 19 -9.04 14.12 -2.00
C CYS A 19 -8.11 14.93 -2.89
N GLN A 20 -6.81 14.81 -2.67
CA GLN A 20 -5.85 15.28 -3.65
C GLN A 20 -6.03 14.40 -4.88
N SER A 21 -6.65 14.96 -5.92
CA SER A 21 -6.60 14.38 -7.24
C SER A 21 -5.14 14.28 -7.63
N VAL A 22 -4.62 13.07 -7.74
CA VAL A 22 -3.30 12.82 -8.31
C VAL A 22 -3.40 13.25 -9.76
N ASN A 23 -2.84 14.42 -10.07
CA ASN A 23 -2.75 14.86 -11.46
C ASN A 23 -1.91 13.84 -12.22
N GLY A 24 -2.50 13.20 -13.22
CA GLY A 24 -1.92 12.08 -13.95
C GLY A 24 -0.55 12.34 -14.60
N ASP A 25 -0.13 13.59 -14.69
CA ASP A 25 1.15 13.97 -15.26
C ASP A 25 2.37 13.62 -14.37
N PHE A 26 2.15 13.31 -13.10
CA PHE A 26 3.20 12.98 -12.12
C PHE A 26 3.28 11.49 -11.73
N VAL A 27 2.32 10.69 -12.15
CA VAL A 27 2.28 9.26 -11.82
C VAL A 27 2.85 8.45 -12.98
N HIS A 28 3.90 7.68 -12.71
CA HIS A 28 4.47 6.80 -13.72
C HIS A 28 3.43 5.79 -14.22
N LYS A 29 3.38 5.55 -15.55
CA LYS A 29 2.38 4.67 -16.18
C LYS A 29 2.27 3.29 -15.53
N ALA A 30 3.38 2.73 -15.06
CA ALA A 30 3.40 1.45 -14.37
C ALA A 30 2.63 1.47 -13.03
N GLU A 31 2.57 2.62 -12.35
CA GLU A 31 1.83 2.76 -11.09
C GLU A 31 0.32 2.85 -11.29
N LEU A 32 -0.12 3.05 -12.53
CA LEU A 32 -1.53 3.06 -12.93
C LEU A 32 -2.00 1.71 -13.49
N SER A 33 -1.16 0.66 -13.41
CA SER A 33 -1.55 -0.65 -13.92
C SER A 33 -2.75 -1.23 -13.16
N GLU A 34 -3.73 -1.67 -13.92
CA GLU A 34 -4.95 -2.25 -13.38
C GLU A 34 -4.76 -3.74 -13.05
N PHE A 35 -5.50 -4.22 -12.08
CA PHE A 35 -5.63 -5.64 -11.79
C PHE A 35 -7.06 -5.95 -11.33
N THR A 36 -7.46 -7.21 -11.47
CA THR A 36 -8.73 -7.68 -10.94
C THR A 36 -8.50 -8.32 -9.58
N PRO A 37 -9.02 -7.75 -8.48
CA PRO A 37 -8.93 -8.38 -7.17
C PRO A 37 -9.60 -9.75 -7.15
N ILE A 38 -8.99 -10.71 -6.48
CA ILE A 38 -9.65 -12.01 -6.29
C ILE A 38 -10.87 -11.85 -5.37
N PRO A 39 -11.92 -12.67 -5.56
CA PRO A 39 -13.11 -12.62 -4.71
C PRO A 39 -12.78 -12.79 -3.23
N VAL A 40 -13.52 -12.11 -2.37
CA VAL A 40 -13.31 -12.07 -0.91
C VAL A 40 -13.22 -13.48 -0.31
N GLN A 41 -14.04 -14.42 -0.78
CA GLN A 41 -14.04 -15.81 -0.32
C GLN A 41 -12.78 -16.60 -0.69
N ASN A 42 -11.98 -16.12 -1.65
CA ASN A 42 -10.76 -16.78 -2.13
C ASN A 42 -9.49 -16.12 -1.58
N ARG A 43 -9.61 -15.04 -0.83
CA ARG A 43 -8.46 -14.37 -0.20
C ARG A 43 -7.92 -15.17 0.96
N ILE A 44 -6.62 -15.07 1.18
CA ILE A 44 -6.00 -15.72 2.35
C ILE A 44 -6.39 -15.05 3.67
N MET A 45 -6.61 -13.72 3.63
CA MET A 45 -7.09 -12.92 4.77
C MET A 45 -7.98 -11.80 4.26
N ASN A 46 -9.03 -11.46 5.02
CA ASN A 46 -9.89 -10.32 4.73
C ASN A 46 -9.75 -9.19 5.76
N ALA A 47 -9.07 -9.49 6.87
CA ALA A 47 -8.65 -8.53 7.87
C ALA A 47 -7.25 -8.93 8.32
N VAL A 48 -6.32 -7.99 8.39
CA VAL A 48 -4.93 -8.25 8.70
C VAL A 48 -4.35 -7.11 9.53
N LYS A 49 -3.52 -7.45 10.51
CA LYS A 49 -2.69 -6.49 11.23
C LYS A 49 -1.44 -6.24 10.41
N LEU A 50 -1.32 -5.03 9.87
CA LEU A 50 -0.21 -4.62 9.04
C LEU A 50 0.93 -4.03 9.86
N ARG A 51 2.15 -4.37 9.46
CA ARG A 51 3.38 -3.72 9.88
C ARG A 51 4.16 -3.31 8.63
N TRP A 52 4.71 -2.11 8.65
CA TRP A 52 5.60 -1.64 7.59
C TRP A 52 7.00 -1.45 8.16
N GLU A 53 7.96 -2.15 7.61
CA GLU A 53 9.35 -2.12 7.98
C GLU A 53 10.21 -1.56 6.85
N VAL A 54 11.05 -0.58 7.16
CA VAL A 54 11.98 0.02 6.20
C VAL A 54 13.38 -0.49 6.49
N ARG A 55 14.06 -1.03 5.46
CA ARG A 55 15.38 -1.63 5.60
C ARG A 55 16.35 -1.14 4.54
N ASP A 56 17.63 -1.02 4.90
CA ASP A 56 18.69 -0.73 3.95
C ASP A 56 19.15 -1.98 3.16
N ASP A 57 18.95 -3.16 3.76
CA ASP A 57 19.30 -4.49 3.19
C ASP A 57 18.11 -5.23 2.59
N VAL A 58 17.13 -4.50 2.07
CA VAL A 58 15.84 -5.07 1.62
C VAL A 58 16.01 -6.25 0.64
N ALA A 59 16.93 -6.15 -0.31
CA ALA A 59 17.13 -7.20 -1.30
C ALA A 59 17.59 -8.52 -0.66
N ALA A 60 18.59 -8.47 0.20
CA ALA A 60 19.12 -9.65 0.90
C ALA A 60 18.11 -10.21 1.90
N TYR A 61 17.45 -9.33 2.67
CA TYR A 61 16.45 -9.71 3.65
C TYR A 61 15.24 -10.39 2.99
N CYS A 62 14.67 -9.79 1.96
CA CYS A 62 13.53 -10.33 1.25
C CYS A 62 13.86 -11.64 0.51
N ALA A 63 15.03 -11.75 -0.09
CA ALA A 63 15.47 -12.99 -0.72
C ALA A 63 15.54 -14.15 0.31
N ALA A 64 16.11 -13.91 1.48
CA ALA A 64 16.17 -14.89 2.56
C ALA A 64 14.77 -15.22 3.11
N ALA A 65 13.95 -14.21 3.40
CA ALA A 65 12.63 -14.37 4.00
C ALA A 65 11.63 -15.11 3.09
N THR A 66 11.76 -14.93 1.76
CA THR A 66 10.89 -15.57 0.76
C THR A 66 11.45 -16.87 0.19
N GLY A 67 12.62 -17.32 0.64
CA GLY A 67 13.27 -18.55 0.16
C GLY A 67 13.75 -18.44 -1.30
N MET A 68 14.06 -17.24 -1.78
CA MET A 68 14.53 -17.01 -3.13
C MET A 68 15.91 -17.64 -3.34
N GLY A 69 16.09 -18.40 -4.43
CA GLY A 69 17.39 -18.99 -4.80
C GLY A 69 18.45 -17.92 -5.10
N LYS A 70 19.72 -18.22 -4.82
CA LYS A 70 20.85 -17.27 -4.96
C LYS A 70 20.97 -16.68 -6.37
N GLU A 71 20.81 -17.50 -7.40
CA GLU A 71 20.90 -17.06 -8.79
C GLU A 71 19.79 -16.05 -9.12
N ARG A 72 18.55 -16.36 -8.73
CA ARG A 72 17.42 -15.44 -8.95
C ARG A 72 17.59 -14.16 -8.15
N ALA A 73 18.03 -14.24 -6.90
CA ALA A 73 18.29 -13.07 -6.06
C ALA A 73 19.37 -12.16 -6.63
N TYR A 74 20.37 -12.74 -7.28
CA TYR A 74 21.42 -11.97 -7.95
C TYR A 74 20.94 -11.31 -9.24
N ASN A 75 20.21 -12.04 -10.08
CA ASN A 75 19.75 -11.54 -11.39
C ASN A 75 18.55 -10.59 -11.28
N THR A 76 17.69 -10.82 -10.30
CA THR A 76 16.45 -10.03 -10.09
C THR A 76 16.26 -9.79 -8.59
N PRO A 77 17.08 -8.90 -7.98
CA PRO A 77 16.99 -8.64 -6.55
C PRO A 77 15.62 -8.05 -6.19
N PRO A 78 14.98 -8.53 -5.12
CA PRO A 78 13.69 -8.02 -4.71
C PRO A 78 13.80 -6.57 -4.21
N LEU A 79 12.87 -5.73 -4.63
CA LEU A 79 12.78 -4.32 -4.22
C LEU A 79 11.96 -4.13 -2.95
N ALA A 80 11.10 -5.09 -2.65
CA ALA A 80 10.22 -5.14 -1.49
C ALA A 80 9.75 -6.57 -1.28
N CYS A 81 9.13 -6.86 -0.16
CA CYS A 81 8.40 -8.11 0.06
C CYS A 81 7.32 -7.98 1.13
N ALA A 82 6.38 -8.92 1.10
CA ALA A 82 5.40 -9.14 2.14
C ALA A 82 5.64 -10.49 2.82
N ILE A 83 5.58 -10.49 4.14
CA ILE A 83 5.73 -11.69 4.96
C ILE A 83 4.47 -11.79 5.81
N TRP A 84 3.71 -12.88 5.67
CA TRP A 84 2.41 -13.01 6.32
C TRP A 84 2.26 -14.32 7.10
N SER A 85 1.38 -14.26 8.10
CA SER A 85 0.91 -15.39 8.86
C SER A 85 -0.62 -15.38 8.89
N VAL A 86 -1.24 -16.35 8.23
CA VAL A 86 -2.70 -16.47 8.18
C VAL A 86 -3.27 -16.77 9.57
N SER A 87 -2.62 -17.64 10.34
CA SER A 87 -3.07 -18.01 11.68
C SER A 87 -3.02 -16.84 12.67
N ALA A 88 -1.99 -15.99 12.59
CA ALA A 88 -1.86 -14.80 13.42
C ALA A 88 -2.62 -13.59 12.86
N LYS A 89 -3.10 -13.65 11.62
CA LYS A 89 -3.69 -12.51 10.88
C LYS A 89 -2.77 -11.29 10.85
N GLU A 90 -1.50 -11.52 10.59
CA GLU A 90 -0.47 -10.49 10.53
C GLU A 90 0.23 -10.50 9.17
N CYS A 91 0.66 -9.32 8.73
CA CYS A 91 1.48 -9.16 7.54
C CYS A 91 2.47 -8.02 7.74
N THR A 92 3.72 -8.28 7.42
CA THR A 92 4.78 -7.27 7.42
C THR A 92 5.17 -6.97 5.99
N ILE A 93 5.06 -5.70 5.60
CA ILE A 93 5.56 -5.19 4.33
C ILE A 93 6.95 -4.63 4.58
N VAL A 94 7.91 -5.05 3.78
CA VAL A 94 9.31 -4.62 3.87
C VAL A 94 9.68 -3.86 2.61
N THR A 95 10.17 -2.63 2.77
CA THR A 95 10.62 -1.78 1.66
C THR A 95 11.97 -1.14 1.97
N ALA A 96 12.62 -0.60 0.94
CA ALA A 96 13.73 0.33 1.11
C ALA A 96 13.23 1.71 1.58
N LYS A 97 14.16 2.59 1.97
CA LYS A 97 13.86 4.00 2.33
C LYS A 97 13.21 4.75 1.19
N VAL A 98 13.67 4.50 -0.03
CA VAL A 98 13.06 5.01 -1.25
C VAL A 98 12.31 3.87 -1.91
N THR A 99 11.01 3.99 -2.03
CA THR A 99 10.12 2.99 -2.61
C THR A 99 9.07 3.67 -3.48
N THR A 100 8.29 2.90 -4.21
CA THR A 100 7.20 3.40 -5.06
C THR A 100 5.84 3.00 -4.50
N HIS A 101 4.80 3.74 -4.89
CA HIS A 101 3.42 3.34 -4.59
C HIS A 101 3.09 1.97 -5.20
N LEU A 102 3.65 1.68 -6.41
CA LEU A 102 3.50 0.39 -7.06
C LEU A 102 4.06 -0.74 -6.19
N ALA A 103 5.29 -0.62 -5.71
CA ALA A 103 5.92 -1.64 -4.87
C ALA A 103 5.14 -1.83 -3.56
N LEU A 104 4.78 -0.73 -2.88
CA LEU A 104 4.02 -0.78 -1.64
C LEU A 104 2.64 -1.41 -1.83
N GLY A 105 1.90 -1.02 -2.87
CA GLY A 105 0.60 -1.56 -3.20
C GLY A 105 0.65 -3.03 -3.61
N HIS A 106 1.69 -3.45 -4.34
CA HIS A 106 1.96 -4.83 -4.72
C HIS A 106 2.14 -5.71 -3.46
N GLU A 107 2.96 -5.29 -2.52
CA GLU A 107 3.19 -6.03 -1.29
C GLU A 107 1.96 -6.04 -0.37
N LEU A 108 1.22 -4.94 -0.31
CA LEU A 108 -0.06 -4.90 0.40
C LEU A 108 -1.05 -5.92 -0.17
N ARG A 109 -1.11 -6.07 -1.47
CA ARG A 109 -1.97 -7.06 -2.13
C ARG A 109 -1.63 -8.48 -1.69
N HIS A 110 -0.35 -8.83 -1.54
CA HIS A 110 0.08 -10.13 -1.01
C HIS A 110 -0.50 -10.43 0.38
N CYS A 111 -0.66 -9.42 1.23
CA CYS A 111 -1.23 -9.60 2.56
C CYS A 111 -2.67 -10.13 2.54
N PHE A 112 -3.43 -9.85 1.50
CA PHE A 112 -4.82 -10.28 1.34
C PHE A 112 -4.98 -11.45 0.37
N GLU A 113 -4.23 -11.47 -0.70
CA GLU A 113 -4.39 -12.42 -1.80
C GLU A 113 -3.32 -13.52 -1.84
N GLY A 114 -2.28 -13.42 -1.00
CA GLY A 114 -1.20 -14.40 -0.97
C GLY A 114 -0.35 -14.37 -2.24
N HIS A 115 0.02 -15.53 -2.76
CA HIS A 115 0.78 -15.65 -4.01
C HIS A 115 -0.15 -15.50 -5.21
N PHE A 116 -0.38 -14.28 -5.67
CA PHE A 116 -1.29 -13.98 -6.78
C PHE A 116 -0.60 -13.93 -8.15
N HIS A 117 0.70 -13.80 -8.19
CA HIS A 117 1.48 -13.92 -9.43
C HIS A 117 2.15 -15.29 -9.49
N GLN A 118 2.05 -15.90 -10.64
CA GLN A 118 2.70 -17.18 -10.96
C GLN A 118 3.89 -16.96 -11.88
#